data_c0855e4cc28b18e364c780f5384b0bbe
#
_entry.id   c0855e4cc28b18e364c780f5384b0bbe
#
_cell.length_a   1.000
_cell.length_b   1.000
_cell.length_c   1.000
_cell.angle_alpha   90.00
_cell.angle_beta   90.00
_cell.angle_gamma   90.00
#
_symmetry.space_group_name_H-M   'P 1'
#
loop_
_entity.id
_entity.type
_entity.pdbx_description
1 polymer ?
#
loop_
_entity_poly.entity_id
_entity_poly.type
_entity_poly.pdbx_seq_one_letter_code
_entity_poly.pdbx_strand_id
1 'polypeptide(L)' 'MATIEKYRSEIEKAKAKIGELQKKVRDLEQKIAEEENLEIVRMVKAV' A
#
# COMPACT_ATOMS: atom_id res chain seq x y z
N MET A 1 -12.10 -16.27 28.78
CA MET A 1 -12.07 -15.01 29.50
C MET A 1 -12.23 -13.83 28.58
N ALA A 2 -13.01 -12.84 28.98
CA ALA A 2 -13.29 -11.66 28.17
C ALA A 2 -12.04 -10.90 27.73
N THR A 3 -10.99 -10.90 28.56
CA THR A 3 -9.76 -10.17 28.28
C THR A 3 -8.98 -10.76 27.10
N ILE A 4 -8.92 -12.09 27.00
CA ILE A 4 -8.23 -12.76 25.90
C ILE A 4 -8.99 -12.55 24.59
N GLU A 5 -10.29 -12.64 24.62
CA GLU A 5 -11.12 -12.41 23.43
C GLU A 5 -11.01 -10.98 22.93
N LYS A 6 -10.93 -10.03 23.84
CA LYS A 6 -10.74 -8.63 23.48
C LYS A 6 -9.41 -8.42 22.76
N TYR A 7 -8.34 -8.98 23.27
CA TYR A 7 -7.03 -8.87 22.65
C TYR A 7 -6.98 -9.57 21.28
N ARG A 8 -7.60 -10.73 21.15
CA ARG A 8 -7.69 -11.41 19.86
C ARG A 8 -8.43 -10.57 18.83
N SER A 9 -9.54 -9.94 19.25
CA SER A 9 -10.29 -9.06 18.38
C SER A 9 -9.45 -7.85 17.94
N GLU A 10 -8.69 -7.27 18.84
CA GLU A 10 -7.79 -6.16 18.52
C GLU A 10 -6.69 -6.58 17.54
N ILE A 11 -6.16 -7.78 17.72
CA ILE A 11 -5.15 -8.34 16.81
C ILE A 11 -5.73 -8.50 15.40
N GLU A 12 -6.93 -9.02 15.28
CA GLU A 12 -7.57 -9.18 13.98
C GLU A 12 -7.80 -7.85 13.29
N LYS A 13 -8.25 -6.86 14.03
CA LYS A 13 -8.44 -5.50 13.50
C LYS A 13 -7.12 -4.88 13.05
N ALA A 14 -6.07 -5.07 13.84
CA ALA A 14 -4.74 -4.58 13.49
C ALA A 14 -4.20 -5.26 12.23
N LYS A 15 -4.39 -6.57 12.10
CA LYS A 15 -3.98 -7.32 10.90
C LYS A 15 -4.73 -6.82 9.66
N ALA A 16 -6.01 -6.54 9.79
CA ALA A 16 -6.79 -6.00 8.68
C ALA A 16 -6.26 -4.64 8.23
N LYS A 17 -5.92 -3.77 9.18
CA LYS A 17 -5.32 -2.47 8.87
C LYS A 17 -3.95 -2.61 8.20
N ILE A 18 -3.14 -3.54 8.66
CA ILE A 18 -1.84 -3.82 8.04
C ILE A 18 -2.03 -4.23 6.58
N GLY A 19 -2.98 -5.11 6.31
CA GLY A 19 -3.29 -5.53 4.94
C GLY A 19 -3.73 -4.36 4.07
N GLU A 20 -4.58 -3.49 4.57
CA GLU A 20 -5.04 -2.31 3.85
C GLU A 20 -3.89 -1.35 3.55
N LEU A 21 -3.02 -1.12 4.53
CA LEU A 21 -1.87 -0.25 4.36
C LEU A 21 -0.85 -0.82 3.39
N GLN A 22 -0.62 -2.12 3.42
CA GLN A 22 0.26 -2.80 2.46
C GLN A 22 -0.25 -2.65 1.04
N LYS A 23 -1.55 -2.79 0.85
CA LYS A 23 -2.17 -2.59 -0.46
C LYS A 23 -2.01 -1.15 -0.92
N LYS A 24 -2.21 -0.20 -0.03
CA LYS A 24 -2.04 1.22 -0.33
C LYS A 24 -0.61 1.55 -0.74
N VAL A 25 0.36 0.98 -0.03
CA VAL A 25 1.78 1.16 -0.36
C VAL A 25 2.08 0.63 -1.76
N ARG A 26 1.59 -0.55 -2.11
CA ARG A 26 1.77 -1.12 -3.45
C ARG A 26 1.16 -0.25 -4.52
N ASP A 27 -0.05 0.26 -4.27
CA ASP A 27 -0.72 1.14 -5.23
C ASP A 27 0.06 2.42 -5.46
N LEU A 28 0.60 3.01 -4.40
CA LEU A 28 1.42 4.21 -4.49
C LEU A 28 2.75 3.95 -5.19
N GLU A 29 3.40 2.83 -4.92
CA GLU A 29 4.62 2.44 -5.60
C GLU A 29 4.39 2.23 -7.09
N GLN A 30 3.25 1.64 -7.44
CA GLN A 30 2.87 1.46 -8.84
C GLN A 30 2.65 2.81 -9.52
N LYS A 31 2.01 3.75 -8.85
CA LYS A 31 1.81 5.10 -9.39
C LYS A 31 3.13 5.82 -9.60
N ILE A 32 4.06 5.67 -8.70
CA ILE A 32 5.40 6.25 -8.84
C ILE A 32 6.09 5.66 -10.07
N ALA A 33 6.04 4.34 -10.25
CA ALA A 33 6.63 3.68 -11.40
C ALA A 33 6.00 4.16 -12.70
N GLU A 34 4.68 4.35 -12.73
CA GLU A 34 3.98 4.87 -13.91
C GLU A 34 4.42 6.28 -14.25
N GLU A 35 4.54 7.15 -13.25
CA GLU A 35 5.00 8.53 -13.44
C GLU A 35 6.45 8.58 -13.94
N GLU A 36 7.32 7.77 -13.38
CA GLU A 36 8.71 7.69 -13.81
C GLU A 36 8.81 7.21 -15.26
N ASN A 37 8.01 6.22 -15.64
CA ASN A 37 7.97 5.73 -17.02
C ASN A 37 7.48 6.81 -17.97
N LEU A 38 6.47 7.58 -17.57
CA LEU A 38 5.97 8.70 -18.37
C LEU A 38 7.04 9.78 -18.56
N GLU A 39 7.80 10.08 -17.53
CA GLU A 39 8.90 11.04 -17.63
C GLU A 39 9.95 10.58 -18.62
N ILE A 40 10.33 9.31 -18.57
CA ILE A 40 11.31 8.73 -19.49
C ILE A 40 10.81 8.81 -20.93
N VAL A 41 9.54 8.46 -21.16
CA VAL A 41 8.92 8.52 -22.49
C VAL A 41 8.89 9.95 -23.01
N ARG A 42 8.58 10.92 -22.15
CA ARG A 42 8.57 12.34 -22.52
C ARG A 42 9.96 12.82 -22.92
N MET A 43 10.99 12.41 -22.19
CA MET A 43 12.37 12.75 -22.51
C MET A 43 12.78 12.19 -23.88
N VAL A 44 12.43 10.94 -24.16
CA VAL A 44 12.72 10.29 -25.45
C VAL A 44 12.01 11.01 -26.59
N LYS A 45 10.76 11.40 -26.40
CA LYS A 45 9.97 12.11 -27.43
C LYS A 45 10.42 13.54 -27.65
N ALA A 46 11.03 14.15 -26.66
CA ALA A 46 11.51 15.53 -26.76
C ALA A 46 12.76 15.65 -27.65
N VAL A 47 13.39 14.55 -27.93
CA VAL A 47 14.53 14.48 -28.84
C VAL A 47 14.07 14.25 -30.28
#